data_f261085fc85ee528fc11007485dd168d
#
_entry.id   f261085fc85ee528fc11007485dd168d
#
_cell.length_a   1.000
_cell.length_b   1.000
_cell.length_c   1.000
_cell.angle_alpha   90.00
_cell.angle_beta   90.00
_cell.angle_gamma   90.00
#
_symmetry.space_group_name_H-M   'P 1'
#
loop_
_entity.id
_entity.type
_entity.pdbx_description
1 polymer ?
#
loop_
_entity_poly.entity_id
_entity_poly.type
_entity_poly.pdbx_seq_one_letter_code
_entity_poly.pdbx_strand_id
1 'polypeptide(L)'
;MITAEEAKKYTKAFEPNKCHVDEIERQIKRGERHIQVWTTGYCRDYAEDLAQYCRQQGFTNARIEDVYNRRTGAKGGNYLAIDL
;
A
#
# COMPACT_ATOMS: atom_id res chain seq x y z
N MET A 1 13.85 11.42 29.05
CA MET A 1 12.83 10.79 28.16
C MET A 1 12.96 11.38 26.77
N ILE A 2 12.90 10.55 25.75
CA ILE A 2 12.99 11.00 24.36
C ILE A 2 11.71 11.78 24.00
N THR A 3 11.86 12.96 23.44
CA THR A 3 10.74 13.75 22.96
C THR A 3 10.22 13.21 21.64
N ALA A 4 9.00 13.63 21.24
CA ALA A 4 8.44 13.24 19.96
C ALA A 4 9.34 13.67 18.78
N GLU A 5 9.96 14.82 18.86
CA GLU A 5 10.88 15.30 17.82
C GLU A 5 12.14 14.44 17.72
N GLU A 6 12.70 14.04 18.87
CA GLU A 6 13.84 13.13 18.88
C GLU A 6 13.48 11.75 18.38
N ALA A 7 12.29 11.25 18.76
CA ALA A 7 11.81 9.96 18.28
C ALA A 7 11.74 9.91 16.75
N LYS A 8 11.33 10.99 16.10
CA LYS A 8 11.27 11.07 14.63
C LYS A 8 12.63 10.91 13.96
N LYS A 9 13.71 11.32 14.63
CA LYS A 9 15.08 11.15 14.09
C LYS A 9 15.52 9.70 14.05
N TYR A 10 14.98 8.87 14.93
CA TYR A 10 15.31 7.44 15.00
C TYR A 10 14.35 6.58 14.19
N THR A 11 13.21 7.13 13.79
CA THR A 11 12.25 6.42 12.95
C THR A 11 12.76 6.38 11.52
N LYS A 12 12.98 5.20 10.99
CA LYS A 12 13.34 5.05 9.58
C LYS A 12 12.17 5.48 8.72
N ALA A 13 12.47 6.22 7.65
CA ALA A 13 11.47 6.51 6.64
C ALA A 13 10.96 5.18 6.04
N PHE A 14 9.66 5.10 5.77
CA PHE A 14 9.08 3.93 5.15
C PHE A 14 9.67 3.74 3.76
N GLU A 15 10.22 2.54 3.50
CA GLU A 15 10.71 2.17 2.19
C GLU A 15 9.79 1.09 1.61
N PRO A 16 9.06 1.40 0.53
CA PRO A 16 8.20 0.39 -0.09
C PRO A 16 9.03 -0.69 -0.76
N ASN A 17 8.47 -1.90 -0.82
CA ASN A 17 9.11 -2.99 -1.55
C ASN A 17 9.22 -2.60 -3.03
N LYS A 18 10.40 -2.76 -3.59
CA LYS A 18 10.67 -2.40 -4.99
C LYS A 18 9.73 -3.10 -5.97
N CYS A 19 9.38 -4.36 -5.69
CA CYS A 19 8.44 -5.11 -6.53
C CYS A 19 7.08 -4.42 -6.62
N HIS A 20 6.60 -3.85 -5.51
CA HIS A 20 5.32 -3.14 -5.49
C HIS A 20 5.41 -1.81 -6.24
N VAL A 21 6.48 -1.06 -6.04
CA VAL A 21 6.70 0.19 -6.75
C VAL A 21 6.79 -0.04 -8.26
N ASP A 22 7.55 -1.04 -8.68
CA ASP A 22 7.70 -1.39 -10.09
C ASP A 22 6.37 -1.80 -10.71
N GLU A 23 5.54 -2.55 -9.98
CA GLU A 23 4.22 -2.96 -10.45
C GLU A 23 3.27 -1.77 -10.62
N ILE A 24 3.27 -0.84 -9.67
CA ILE A 24 2.48 0.40 -9.77
C ILE A 24 2.90 1.18 -11.02
N GLU A 25 4.19 1.40 -11.20
CA GLU A 25 4.72 2.14 -12.35
C GLU A 25 4.41 1.45 -13.67
N ARG A 26 4.51 0.12 -13.70
CA ARG A 26 4.20 -0.67 -14.89
C ARG A 26 2.75 -0.49 -15.31
N GLN A 27 1.81 -0.56 -14.36
CA GLN A 27 0.39 -0.38 -14.65
C GLN A 27 0.08 1.03 -15.12
N ILE A 28 0.70 2.04 -14.52
CA ILE A 28 0.56 3.44 -14.94
C ILE A 28 1.03 3.62 -16.39
N LYS A 29 2.19 3.07 -16.73
CA LYS A 29 2.77 3.17 -18.08
C LYS A 29 1.95 2.44 -19.13
N ARG A 30 1.19 1.41 -18.72
CA ARG A 30 0.25 0.71 -19.60
C ARG A 30 -1.04 1.48 -19.84
N GLY A 31 -1.24 2.60 -19.16
CA GLY A 31 -2.44 3.43 -19.30
C GLY A 31 -3.63 2.96 -18.49
N GLU A 32 -3.43 2.10 -17.51
CA GLU A 32 -4.52 1.63 -16.67
C GLU A 32 -4.98 2.73 -15.72
N ARG A 33 -6.29 2.88 -15.58
CA ARG A 33 -6.89 3.87 -14.69
C ARG A 33 -7.15 3.31 -13.30
N HIS A 34 -7.22 1.99 -13.19
CA HIS A 34 -7.49 1.30 -11.93
C HIS A 34 -6.32 0.38 -11.65
N ILE A 35 -5.53 0.76 -10.65
CA ILE A 35 -4.29 0.06 -10.32
C ILE A 35 -4.56 -0.84 -9.12
N GLN A 36 -4.15 -2.10 -9.22
CA GLN A 36 -4.28 -3.07 -8.14
C GLN A 36 -2.94 -3.78 -7.95
N VAL A 37 -2.42 -3.72 -6.72
CA VAL A 37 -1.18 -4.39 -6.36
C VAL A 37 -1.43 -5.29 -5.16
N TRP A 38 -1.21 -6.59 -5.33
CA TRP A 38 -1.45 -7.56 -4.29
C TRP A 38 -0.46 -7.38 -3.14
N THR A 39 -1.00 -7.29 -1.93
CA THR A 39 -0.24 -7.20 -0.68
C THR A 39 -0.47 -8.42 0.19
N THR A 40 -1.13 -9.44 -0.33
CA THR A 40 -1.33 -10.72 0.35
C THR A 40 0.01 -11.34 0.70
N GLY A 41 0.16 -11.81 1.94
CA GLY A 41 1.42 -12.36 2.43
C GLY A 41 2.29 -11.36 3.18
N TYR A 42 1.95 -10.08 3.13
CA TYR A 42 2.60 -9.03 3.92
C TYR A 42 1.72 -8.67 5.12
N CYS A 43 2.32 -8.14 6.17
CA CYS A 43 1.53 -7.70 7.32
C CYS A 43 0.65 -6.50 6.96
N ARG A 44 -0.45 -6.33 7.69
CA ARG A 44 -1.37 -5.22 7.43
C ARG A 44 -0.72 -3.86 7.62
N ASP A 45 0.19 -3.74 8.59
CA ASP A 45 0.92 -2.50 8.84
C ASP A 45 1.72 -2.07 7.61
N TYR A 46 2.39 -3.03 6.95
CA TYR A 46 3.09 -2.76 5.70
C TYR A 46 2.13 -2.29 4.61
N ALA A 47 1.00 -2.96 4.46
CA ALA A 47 0.01 -2.61 3.44
C ALA A 47 -0.52 -1.18 3.66
N GLU A 48 -0.86 -0.83 4.89
CA GLU A 48 -1.34 0.51 5.22
C GLU A 48 -0.27 1.57 5.02
N ASP A 49 0.98 1.28 5.38
CA ASP A 49 2.10 2.18 5.15
C ASP A 49 2.36 2.40 3.65
N LEU A 50 2.22 1.35 2.85
CA LEU A 50 2.31 1.45 1.40
C LEU A 50 1.23 2.36 0.83
N ALA A 51 -0.01 2.22 1.29
CA ALA A 51 -1.11 3.07 0.86
C ALA A 51 -0.86 4.53 1.25
N GLN A 52 -0.39 4.77 2.47
CA GLN A 52 -0.04 6.11 2.93
C GLN A 52 1.10 6.71 2.10
N TYR A 53 2.12 5.93 1.81
CA TYR A 53 3.22 6.35 0.94
C TYR A 53 2.70 6.80 -0.43
N CYS A 54 1.79 6.03 -1.03
CA CYS A 54 1.20 6.39 -2.32
C CYS A 54 0.40 7.70 -2.24
N ARG A 55 -0.35 7.91 -1.15
CA ARG A 55 -1.07 9.17 -0.94
C ARG A 55 -0.13 10.36 -0.88
N GLN A 56 1.01 10.20 -0.22
CA GLN A 56 2.05 11.23 -0.14
C GLN A 56 2.68 11.53 -1.51
N GLN A 57 2.68 10.56 -2.41
CA GLN A 57 3.16 10.74 -3.78
C GLN A 57 2.11 11.38 -4.71
N GLY A 58 0.94 11.71 -4.20
CA GLY A 58 -0.12 12.35 -4.97
C GLY A 58 -1.28 11.46 -5.36
N PHE A 59 -1.23 10.16 -5.06
CA PHE A 59 -2.33 9.22 -5.31
C PHE A 59 -3.31 9.26 -4.14
N THR A 60 -4.12 10.32 -4.08
CA THR A 60 -4.93 10.66 -2.90
C THR A 60 -5.97 9.61 -2.53
N ASN A 61 -6.38 8.76 -3.46
CA ASN A 61 -7.37 7.71 -3.22
C ASN A 61 -6.75 6.33 -2.99
N ALA A 62 -5.43 6.24 -2.84
CA ALA A 62 -4.77 4.98 -2.54
C ALA A 62 -5.31 4.38 -1.24
N ARG A 63 -5.70 3.12 -1.28
CA ARG A 63 -6.34 2.43 -0.16
C ARG A 63 -6.05 0.94 -0.22
N ILE A 64 -6.22 0.28 0.92
CA ILE A 64 -6.14 -1.18 1.00
C ILE A 64 -7.57 -1.73 1.02
N GLU A 65 -7.84 -2.66 0.11
CA GLU A 65 -9.11 -3.36 0.04
C GLU A 65 -8.91 -4.84 0.37
N ASP A 66 -9.88 -5.40 1.09
CA ASP A 66 -9.87 -6.82 1.47
C ASP A 66 -10.66 -7.64 0.47
N VAL A 67 -10.17 -8.85 0.20
CA VAL A 67 -10.85 -9.82 -0.65
C VAL A 67 -11.48 -10.89 0.23
N TYR A 68 -12.75 -11.18 0.01
CA TYR A 68 -13.49 -12.19 0.76
C TYR A 68 -13.95 -13.31 -0.16
N ASN A 69 -13.90 -14.55 0.34
CA ASN A 69 -14.47 -15.69 -0.35
C ASN A 69 -16.00 -15.62 -0.24
N ARG A 70 -16.69 -15.58 -1.37
CA ARG A 70 -18.16 -15.46 -1.42
C ARG A 70 -18.87 -16.68 -0.82
N ARG A 71 -18.25 -17.84 -0.83
CA ARG A 71 -18.86 -19.07 -0.31
C ARG A 71 -18.77 -19.18 1.20
N THR A 72 -17.63 -18.80 1.77
CA THR A 72 -17.35 -19.01 3.19
C THR A 72 -17.37 -17.71 4.00
N GLY A 73 -17.31 -16.56 3.34
CA GLY A 73 -17.14 -15.27 3.98
C GLY A 73 -15.75 -15.07 4.57
N ALA A 74 -14.83 -16.03 4.36
CA ALA A 74 -13.47 -15.93 4.88
C ALA A 74 -12.65 -14.91 4.09
N LYS A 75 -11.76 -14.20 4.80
CA LYS A 75 -10.85 -13.24 4.17
C LYS A 75 -9.80 -13.98 3.34
N GLY A 76 -9.73 -13.66 2.05
CA GLY A 76 -8.82 -14.31 1.10
C GLY A 76 -7.52 -13.54 0.86
N GLY A 77 -7.37 -12.34 1.42
CA GLY A 77 -6.18 -11.50 1.22
C GLY A 77 -6.53 -10.03 1.10
N ASN A 78 -5.55 -9.22 0.71
CA ASN A 78 -5.75 -7.80 0.50
C ASN A 78 -4.92 -7.30 -0.68
N TYR A 79 -5.25 -6.10 -1.16
CA TYR A 79 -4.51 -5.46 -2.23
C TYR A 79 -4.58 -3.94 -2.09
N LEU A 80 -3.54 -3.27 -2.62
CA LEU A 80 -3.52 -1.82 -2.75
C LEU A 80 -4.32 -1.44 -4.00
N ALA A 81 -5.28 -0.54 -3.87
CA ALA A 81 -6.07 -0.03 -4.97
C ALA A 81 -5.86 1.47 -5.13
N ILE A 82 -5.63 1.90 -6.36
CA ILE A 82 -5.45 3.31 -6.73
C ILE A 82 -6.32 3.58 -7.96
N ASP A 83 -7.14 4.61 -7.89
CA ASP A 83 -7.92 5.08 -9.05
C ASP A 83 -7.30 6.36 -9.60
N LEU A 84 -7.05 6.39 -10.88
CA LEU A 84 -6.49 7.55 -11.57
C LEU A 84 -7.56 8.36 -12.29
#